data_eb86bc520facdd25ef396da8ca8c3ea8
#
_entry.id   eb86bc520facdd25ef396da8ca8c3ea8
#
_cell.length_a   1.000
_cell.length_b   1.000
_cell.length_c   1.000
_cell.angle_alpha   90.00
_cell.angle_beta   90.00
_cell.angle_gamma   90.00
#
_symmetry.space_group_name_H-M   'P 1'
#
loop_
_entity.id
_entity.type
_entity.pdbx_description
1 polymer ?
#
loop_
_entity_poly.entity_id
_entity_poly.type
_entity_poly.pdbx_seq_one_letter_code
_entity_poly.pdbx_strand_id
1 'polypeptide(L)'
;MRVVAFRHVPSRDLGLLQPSLDEHGITVEFADLYREGATPPDLTSADGLIFLGGPMSANDDLPYLQTELQSIQHAVAHGQPVLGLCLGAQLMAKALGARVYRNPVKEIGWFDVQWTDAARHDPLFAGLEGSETLLEWHYDTFDLPSGATHLAWSETCRNQAFRLAANAYGLQFHLEVTPAIIANWCAEDSDCGQRELDAPIDPERDRAHLAGLAKLIFGRWCALLK
;
A
#
# COMPACT_ATOMS: atom_id res chain seq x y z
N MET A 1 10.49 16.62 -8.97
CA MET A 1 10.65 15.62 -7.88
C MET A 1 10.68 14.23 -8.48
N ARG A 2 11.41 13.30 -7.85
CA ARG A 2 11.53 11.91 -8.32
C ARG A 2 11.18 10.94 -7.17
N VAL A 3 10.32 9.97 -7.43
CA VAL A 3 10.06 8.86 -6.52
C VAL A 3 10.55 7.55 -7.13
N VAL A 4 10.98 6.62 -6.27
CA VAL A 4 11.29 5.25 -6.66
C VAL A 4 10.14 4.36 -6.21
N ALA A 5 9.53 3.62 -7.15
CA ALA A 5 8.45 2.68 -6.91
C ALA A 5 8.95 1.23 -7.04
N PHE A 6 9.01 0.52 -5.92
CA PHE A 6 9.36 -0.89 -5.88
C PHE A 6 8.16 -1.73 -6.29
N ARG A 7 8.36 -2.56 -7.32
CA ARG A 7 7.35 -3.42 -7.90
C ARG A 7 7.79 -4.87 -7.81
N HIS A 8 6.89 -5.74 -7.42
CA HIS A 8 7.18 -7.14 -7.07
C HIS A 8 6.81 -8.13 -8.19
N VAL A 9 5.89 -7.76 -9.06
CA VAL A 9 5.51 -8.48 -10.27
C VAL A 9 5.07 -7.50 -11.36
N PRO A 10 5.13 -7.86 -12.67
CA PRO A 10 4.81 -6.95 -13.76
C PRO A 10 3.38 -6.38 -13.73
N SER A 11 2.42 -7.16 -13.20
CA SER A 11 0.99 -6.80 -13.16
C SER A 11 0.64 -5.79 -12.05
N ARG A 12 1.57 -5.43 -11.18
CA ARG A 12 1.34 -4.39 -10.16
C ARG A 12 1.80 -3.04 -10.66
N ASP A 13 0.88 -2.09 -10.70
CA ASP A 13 1.10 -0.75 -11.25
C ASP A 13 0.58 0.32 -10.29
N LEU A 14 0.87 1.58 -10.58
CA LEU A 14 0.49 2.73 -9.76
C LEU A 14 -1.01 3.05 -9.84
N GLY A 15 -1.71 2.62 -10.89
CA GLY A 15 -3.14 2.80 -11.04
C GLY A 15 -3.60 4.24 -10.76
N LEU A 16 -4.52 4.42 -9.79
CA LEU A 16 -5.05 5.73 -9.40
C LEU A 16 -4.03 6.63 -8.66
N LEU A 17 -2.86 6.12 -8.30
CA LEU A 17 -1.78 6.94 -7.75
C LEU A 17 -1.07 7.74 -8.85
N GLN A 18 -0.95 7.17 -10.07
CA GLN A 18 -0.25 7.82 -11.19
C GLN A 18 -0.76 9.24 -11.51
N PRO A 19 -2.09 9.49 -11.64
CA PRO A 19 -2.60 10.83 -11.88
C PRO A 19 -2.20 11.85 -10.81
N SER A 20 -2.13 11.44 -9.54
CA SER A 20 -1.70 12.34 -8.46
C SER A 20 -0.23 12.69 -8.55
N LEU A 21 0.63 11.74 -8.94
CA LEU A 21 2.05 12.00 -9.19
C LEU A 21 2.24 12.96 -10.36
N ASP A 22 1.50 12.75 -11.45
CA ASP A 22 1.57 13.59 -12.65
C ASP A 22 1.11 15.03 -12.34
N GLU A 23 0.01 15.23 -11.61
CA GLU A 23 -0.50 16.53 -11.19
C GLU A 23 0.52 17.32 -10.35
N HIS A 24 1.38 16.63 -9.58
CA HIS A 24 2.44 17.24 -8.77
C HIS A 24 3.80 17.34 -9.50
N GLY A 25 3.88 16.93 -10.77
CA GLY A 25 5.12 16.95 -11.54
C GLY A 25 6.19 16.00 -11.00
N ILE A 26 5.77 14.86 -10.46
CA ILE A 26 6.64 13.85 -9.86
C ILE A 26 6.93 12.77 -10.90
N THR A 27 8.20 12.56 -11.21
CA THR A 27 8.64 11.45 -12.07
C THR A 27 8.79 10.16 -11.26
N VAL A 28 8.44 9.03 -11.87
CA VAL A 28 8.54 7.71 -11.23
C VAL A 28 9.62 6.89 -11.91
N GLU A 29 10.50 6.32 -11.12
CA GLU A 29 11.44 5.28 -11.52
C GLU A 29 11.01 3.96 -10.89
N PHE A 30 10.76 2.92 -11.71
CA PHE A 30 10.41 1.61 -11.20
C PHE A 30 11.67 0.81 -10.82
N ALA A 31 11.65 0.23 -9.62
CA ALA A 31 12.65 -0.72 -9.14
C ALA A 31 12.06 -2.14 -9.19
N ASP A 32 12.41 -2.89 -10.21
CA ASP A 32 11.95 -4.27 -10.45
C ASP A 32 12.99 -5.27 -9.91
N LEU A 33 13.26 -5.24 -8.60
CA LEU A 33 14.33 -6.04 -7.98
C LEU A 33 14.09 -7.56 -8.04
N TYR A 34 12.87 -8.00 -8.34
CA TYR A 34 12.53 -9.41 -8.57
C TYR A 34 13.14 -9.97 -9.86
N ARG A 35 13.61 -9.12 -10.78
CA ARG A 35 14.23 -9.55 -12.04
C ARG A 35 15.67 -9.99 -11.81
N GLU A 36 16.06 -11.07 -12.46
CA GLU A 36 17.45 -11.54 -12.42
C GLU A 36 18.43 -10.45 -12.90
N GLY A 37 19.49 -10.23 -12.14
CA GLY A 37 20.50 -9.20 -12.43
C GLY A 37 20.06 -7.75 -12.16
N ALA A 38 18.88 -7.53 -11.61
CA ALA A 38 18.45 -6.19 -11.24
C ALA A 38 19.35 -5.61 -10.14
N THR A 39 19.66 -4.34 -10.26
CA THR A 39 20.43 -3.59 -9.27
C THR A 39 19.53 -2.61 -8.53
N PRO A 40 19.72 -2.40 -7.22
CA PRO A 40 19.00 -1.37 -6.50
C PRO A 40 19.23 0.00 -7.12
N PRO A 41 18.17 0.83 -7.26
CA PRO A 41 18.33 2.19 -7.75
C PRO A 41 19.08 3.07 -6.75
N ASP A 42 19.59 4.21 -7.20
CA ASP A 42 20.10 5.24 -6.30
C ASP A 42 18.93 5.89 -5.55
N LEU A 43 18.85 5.66 -4.26
CA LEU A 43 17.80 6.22 -3.39
C LEU A 43 18.19 7.57 -2.77
N THR A 44 19.45 7.98 -2.86
CA THR A 44 19.93 9.22 -2.22
C THR A 44 19.36 10.49 -2.85
N SER A 45 19.00 10.41 -4.13
CA SER A 45 18.40 11.50 -4.90
C SER A 45 16.88 11.34 -5.11
N ALA A 46 16.25 10.37 -4.45
CA ALA A 46 14.79 10.19 -4.49
C ALA A 46 14.12 11.06 -3.42
N ASP A 47 13.07 11.79 -3.81
CA ASP A 47 12.27 12.61 -2.90
C ASP A 47 11.30 11.76 -2.05
N GLY A 48 11.03 10.52 -2.45
CA GLY A 48 10.21 9.57 -1.71
C GLY A 48 10.25 8.16 -2.30
N LEU A 49 9.78 7.19 -1.53
CA LEU A 49 9.72 5.78 -1.91
C LEU A 49 8.29 5.25 -1.87
N ILE A 50 7.94 4.41 -2.85
CA ILE A 50 6.67 3.69 -2.92
C ILE A 50 6.98 2.19 -2.97
N PHE A 51 6.34 1.40 -2.10
CA PHE A 51 6.40 -0.06 -2.13
C PHE A 51 5.02 -0.59 -2.48
N LEU A 52 4.89 -1.17 -3.66
CA LEU A 52 3.61 -1.66 -4.18
C LEU A 52 3.22 -3.01 -3.56
N GLY A 53 2.03 -3.47 -3.89
CA GLY A 53 1.56 -4.81 -3.55
C GLY A 53 2.31 -5.93 -4.29
N GLY A 54 2.08 -7.18 -3.87
CA GLY A 54 2.65 -8.35 -4.49
C GLY A 54 2.03 -9.65 -3.96
N PRO A 55 2.13 -10.78 -4.68
CA PRO A 55 1.55 -12.05 -4.27
C PRO A 55 2.37 -12.82 -3.23
N MET A 56 3.63 -12.40 -2.95
CA MET A 56 4.50 -13.05 -1.98
C MET A 56 4.19 -12.61 -0.56
N SER A 57 4.62 -13.38 0.43
CA SER A 57 4.64 -12.96 1.83
C SER A 57 5.86 -12.07 2.10
N ALA A 58 5.69 -11.05 2.93
CA ALA A 58 6.83 -10.29 3.47
C ALA A 58 7.81 -11.19 4.26
N ASN A 59 7.40 -12.42 4.60
CA ASN A 59 8.21 -13.40 5.31
C ASN A 59 8.94 -14.39 4.40
N ASP A 60 8.73 -14.32 3.08
CA ASP A 60 9.43 -15.18 2.14
C ASP A 60 10.94 -14.87 2.14
N ASP A 61 11.76 -15.90 1.96
CA ASP A 61 13.21 -15.77 1.88
C ASP A 61 13.65 -15.41 0.45
N LEU A 62 13.31 -14.18 0.06
CA LEU A 62 13.64 -13.61 -1.24
C LEU A 62 14.70 -12.51 -1.07
N PRO A 63 15.89 -12.65 -1.69
CA PRO A 63 17.00 -11.72 -1.47
C PRO A 63 16.65 -10.25 -1.72
N TYR A 64 15.81 -9.97 -2.71
CA TYR A 64 15.40 -8.59 -3.01
C TYR A 64 14.53 -7.97 -1.93
N LEU A 65 13.72 -8.77 -1.20
CA LEU A 65 12.94 -8.25 -0.07
C LEU A 65 13.86 -7.75 1.06
N GLN A 66 15.01 -8.38 1.29
CA GLN A 66 15.99 -7.89 2.27
C GLN A 66 16.53 -6.51 1.88
N THR A 67 16.78 -6.29 0.59
CA THR A 67 17.19 -4.97 0.06
C THR A 67 16.10 -3.92 0.28
N GLU A 68 14.85 -4.28 0.08
CA GLU A 68 13.71 -3.39 0.30
C GLU A 68 13.50 -3.06 1.78
N LEU A 69 13.63 -4.05 2.69
CA LEU A 69 13.59 -3.80 4.13
C LEU A 69 14.67 -2.80 4.57
N GLN A 70 15.89 -2.94 4.06
CA GLN A 70 16.99 -1.99 4.34
C GLN A 70 16.68 -0.59 3.76
N SER A 71 16.12 -0.52 2.57
CA SER A 71 15.70 0.73 1.92
C SER A 71 14.65 1.46 2.74
N ILE A 72 13.65 0.73 3.26
CA ILE A 72 12.60 1.27 4.15
C ILE A 72 13.22 1.82 5.44
N GLN A 73 14.07 1.03 6.10
CA GLN A 73 14.76 1.45 7.33
C GLN A 73 15.54 2.73 7.12
N HIS A 74 16.31 2.79 6.03
CA HIS A 74 17.11 3.96 5.68
C HIS A 74 16.21 5.19 5.43
N ALA A 75 15.19 5.06 4.60
CA ALA A 75 14.27 6.15 4.26
C ALA A 75 13.59 6.72 5.50
N VAL A 76 13.02 5.85 6.35
CA VAL A 76 12.34 6.28 7.59
C VAL A 76 13.32 6.96 8.56
N ALA A 77 14.54 6.42 8.74
CA ALA A 77 15.55 7.01 9.62
C ALA A 77 16.00 8.40 9.17
N HIS A 78 15.92 8.69 7.85
CA HIS A 78 16.29 10.00 7.29
C HIS A 78 15.09 10.92 7.04
N GLY A 79 13.89 10.52 7.46
CA GLY A 79 12.68 11.32 7.29
C GLY A 79 12.24 11.47 5.82
N GLN A 80 12.67 10.54 4.95
CA GLN A 80 12.21 10.48 3.57
C GLN A 80 10.79 9.94 3.52
N PRO A 81 9.85 10.55 2.75
CA PRO A 81 8.50 10.05 2.60
C PRO A 81 8.45 8.61 2.05
N VAL A 82 7.65 7.76 2.70
CA VAL A 82 7.44 6.37 2.28
C VAL A 82 5.95 6.06 2.22
N LEU A 83 5.52 5.41 1.15
CA LEU A 83 4.18 4.85 0.98
C LEU A 83 4.28 3.36 0.69
N GLY A 84 3.70 2.54 1.56
CA GLY A 84 3.57 1.09 1.37
C GLY A 84 2.12 0.71 1.12
N LEU A 85 1.86 -0.06 0.05
CA LEU A 85 0.54 -0.58 -0.31
C LEU A 85 0.53 -2.10 -0.18
N CYS A 86 -0.38 -2.66 0.58
CA CYS A 86 -0.57 -4.09 0.83
C CYS A 86 0.74 -4.77 1.28
N LEU A 87 1.41 -5.55 0.42
CA LEU A 87 2.74 -6.11 0.72
C LEU A 87 3.73 -5.01 1.15
N GLY A 88 3.69 -3.85 0.51
CA GLY A 88 4.54 -2.71 0.88
C GLY A 88 4.31 -2.24 2.32
N ALA A 89 3.05 -2.22 2.80
CA ALA A 89 2.74 -1.90 4.19
C ALA A 89 3.27 -2.97 5.16
N GLN A 90 3.18 -4.25 4.78
CA GLN A 90 3.71 -5.38 5.55
C GLN A 90 5.24 -5.34 5.62
N LEU A 91 5.91 -5.02 4.51
CA LEU A 91 7.37 -4.81 4.46
C LEU A 91 7.79 -3.63 5.35
N MET A 92 7.05 -2.54 5.33
CA MET A 92 7.30 -1.41 6.24
C MET A 92 7.15 -1.83 7.70
N ALA A 93 6.09 -2.53 8.06
CA ALA A 93 5.89 -3.03 9.42
C ALA A 93 7.06 -3.92 9.86
N LYS A 94 7.47 -4.87 9.01
CA LYS A 94 8.59 -5.79 9.27
C LYS A 94 9.94 -5.06 9.36
N ALA A 95 10.22 -4.16 8.44
CA ALA A 95 11.46 -3.36 8.46
C ALA A 95 11.61 -2.55 9.74
N LEU A 96 10.48 -2.13 10.33
CA LEU A 96 10.41 -1.33 11.55
C LEU A 96 10.22 -2.18 12.83
N GLY A 97 10.47 -3.49 12.74
CA GLY A 97 10.53 -4.41 13.87
C GLY A 97 9.20 -5.00 14.32
N ALA A 98 8.11 -4.78 13.57
CA ALA A 98 6.83 -5.41 13.85
C ALA A 98 6.72 -6.79 13.19
N ARG A 99 5.84 -7.64 13.71
CA ARG A 99 5.59 -8.97 13.14
C ARG A 99 4.64 -8.85 11.96
N VAL A 100 4.88 -9.67 10.93
CA VAL A 100 3.94 -9.96 9.86
C VAL A 100 3.53 -11.42 10.00
N TYR A 101 2.24 -11.69 9.93
CA TYR A 101 1.68 -13.03 10.17
C TYR A 101 0.37 -13.22 9.42
N ARG A 102 -0.07 -14.48 9.31
CA ARG A 102 -1.34 -14.83 8.65
C ARG A 102 -2.53 -14.21 9.38
N ASN A 103 -3.35 -13.43 8.68
CA ASN A 103 -4.60 -12.95 9.22
C ASN A 103 -5.57 -14.12 9.45
N PRO A 104 -6.31 -14.18 10.57
CA PRO A 104 -7.30 -15.22 10.81
C PRO A 104 -8.35 -15.36 9.70
N VAL A 105 -8.74 -14.26 9.10
CA VAL A 105 -9.69 -14.19 8.00
C VAL A 105 -8.97 -13.66 6.76
N LYS A 106 -9.12 -14.36 5.63
CA LYS A 106 -8.66 -13.88 4.33
C LYS A 106 -9.60 -12.75 3.86
N GLU A 107 -9.05 -11.59 3.55
CA GLU A 107 -9.82 -10.49 2.99
C GLU A 107 -9.52 -10.39 1.49
N ILE A 108 -10.49 -10.79 0.64
CA ILE A 108 -10.46 -10.64 -0.82
C ILE A 108 -11.82 -10.13 -1.25
N GLY A 109 -11.88 -8.91 -1.76
CA GLY A 109 -13.10 -8.23 -2.16
C GLY A 109 -13.27 -6.86 -1.55
N TRP A 110 -14.53 -6.42 -1.43
CA TRP A 110 -14.88 -5.11 -0.90
C TRP A 110 -15.24 -5.22 0.58
N PHE A 111 -14.49 -4.53 1.44
CA PHE A 111 -14.66 -4.52 2.90
C PHE A 111 -14.80 -3.10 3.43
N ASP A 112 -15.57 -2.97 4.52
CA ASP A 112 -15.69 -1.69 5.20
C ASP A 112 -14.50 -1.45 6.12
N VAL A 113 -13.72 -0.44 5.79
CA VAL A 113 -12.56 0.03 6.54
C VAL A 113 -12.96 1.24 7.38
N GLN A 114 -12.75 1.14 8.68
CA GLN A 114 -13.10 2.17 9.66
C GLN A 114 -11.91 3.08 9.91
N TRP A 115 -12.15 4.39 9.92
CA TRP A 115 -11.15 5.38 10.31
C TRP A 115 -11.10 5.52 11.84
N THR A 116 -9.89 5.55 12.40
CA THR A 116 -9.70 5.82 13.83
C THR A 116 -9.88 7.31 14.15
N ASP A 117 -10.03 7.66 15.42
CA ASP A 117 -10.04 9.07 15.83
C ASP A 117 -8.72 9.79 15.47
N ALA A 118 -7.59 9.07 15.45
CA ALA A 118 -6.31 9.63 15.05
C ALA A 118 -6.27 9.99 13.55
N ALA A 119 -6.97 9.24 12.71
CA ALA A 119 -7.06 9.52 11.27
C ALA A 119 -7.71 10.88 10.98
N ARG A 120 -8.67 11.33 11.79
CA ARG A 120 -9.34 12.62 11.60
C ARG A 120 -8.40 13.82 11.66
N HIS A 121 -7.27 13.65 12.34
CA HIS A 121 -6.25 14.70 12.51
C HIS A 121 -4.96 14.40 11.74
N ASP A 122 -4.95 13.29 11.02
CA ASP A 122 -3.79 12.88 10.22
C ASP A 122 -3.72 13.65 8.89
N PRO A 123 -2.55 14.11 8.46
CA PRO A 123 -2.41 14.88 7.20
C PRO A 123 -3.02 14.22 5.96
N LEU A 124 -2.95 12.87 5.84
CA LEU A 124 -3.51 12.16 4.68
C LEU A 124 -5.03 11.98 4.80
N PHE A 125 -5.52 11.70 6.00
CA PHE A 125 -6.89 11.24 6.25
C PHE A 125 -7.81 12.32 6.85
N ALA A 126 -7.30 13.51 7.16
CA ALA A 126 -8.08 14.58 7.75
C ALA A 126 -9.38 14.86 6.96
N GLY A 127 -10.50 14.91 7.70
CA GLY A 127 -11.83 15.13 7.14
C GLY A 127 -12.53 13.87 6.62
N LEU A 128 -11.90 12.67 6.70
CA LEU A 128 -12.59 11.41 6.51
C LEU A 128 -13.22 10.98 7.84
N GLU A 129 -14.47 10.54 7.77
CA GLU A 129 -15.25 10.12 8.94
C GLU A 129 -15.97 8.78 8.68
N GLY A 130 -16.21 8.02 9.74
CA GLY A 130 -16.91 6.75 9.66
C GLY A 130 -16.10 5.66 8.97
N SER A 131 -16.63 5.10 7.91
CA SER A 131 -16.02 4.01 7.13
C SER A 131 -16.07 4.27 5.64
N GLU A 132 -15.17 3.61 4.92
CA GLU A 132 -15.14 3.54 3.46
C GLU A 132 -15.11 2.09 3.02
N THR A 133 -15.85 1.75 1.97
CA THR A 133 -15.77 0.43 1.37
C THR A 133 -14.60 0.40 0.40
N LEU A 134 -13.53 -0.34 0.74
CA LEU A 134 -12.28 -0.41 -0.01
C LEU A 134 -12.00 -1.83 -0.50
N LEU A 135 -11.18 -1.97 -1.54
CA LEU A 135 -10.74 -3.27 -2.02
C LEU A 135 -9.64 -3.81 -1.11
N GLU A 136 -9.86 -5.01 -0.61
CA GLU A 136 -8.88 -5.81 0.10
C GLU A 136 -8.46 -6.99 -0.76
N TRP A 137 -7.18 -7.35 -0.69
CA TRP A 137 -6.64 -8.54 -1.36
C TRP A 137 -5.41 -9.02 -0.63
N HIS A 138 -5.63 -9.56 0.58
CA HIS A 138 -4.51 -10.01 1.41
C HIS A 138 -4.86 -11.21 2.28
N TYR A 139 -3.79 -11.93 2.63
CA TYR A 139 -3.80 -13.09 3.49
C TYR A 139 -3.05 -12.84 4.79
N ASP A 140 -1.99 -12.05 4.71
CA ASP A 140 -1.16 -11.66 5.84
C ASP A 140 -1.57 -10.30 6.37
N THR A 141 -1.32 -10.09 7.65
CA THR A 141 -1.47 -8.82 8.36
C THR A 141 -0.21 -8.56 9.18
N PHE A 142 -0.19 -7.47 9.90
CA PHE A 142 0.97 -7.04 10.67
C PHE A 142 0.57 -6.46 12.04
N ASP A 143 1.49 -6.52 13.01
CA ASP A 143 1.42 -5.67 14.19
C ASP A 143 1.87 -4.25 13.83
N LEU A 144 1.38 -3.25 14.56
CA LEU A 144 1.85 -1.87 14.37
C LEU A 144 3.31 -1.73 14.84
N PRO A 145 4.19 -1.08 14.05
CA PRO A 145 5.51 -0.70 14.53
C PRO A 145 5.44 0.17 15.79
N SER A 146 6.45 0.05 16.65
CA SER A 146 6.53 0.88 17.86
C SER A 146 6.52 2.37 17.53
N GLY A 147 5.64 3.12 18.16
CA GLY A 147 5.46 4.56 17.91
C GLY A 147 4.61 4.89 16.70
N ALA A 148 4.08 3.90 15.99
CA ALA A 148 3.16 4.16 14.87
C ALA A 148 1.79 4.65 15.36
N THR A 149 1.21 5.55 14.60
CA THR A 149 -0.19 5.99 14.76
C THR A 149 -1.09 5.06 13.98
N HIS A 150 -2.05 4.43 14.65
CA HIS A 150 -3.07 3.59 14.02
C HIS A 150 -4.12 4.46 13.34
N LEU A 151 -4.37 4.24 12.05
CA LEU A 151 -5.23 5.12 11.25
C LEU A 151 -6.51 4.44 10.76
N ALA A 152 -6.48 3.12 10.50
CA ALA A 152 -7.65 2.41 10.02
C ALA A 152 -7.66 0.94 10.46
N TRP A 153 -8.87 0.36 10.52
CA TRP A 153 -9.13 -1.04 10.88
C TRP A 153 -10.38 -1.56 10.16
N SER A 154 -10.49 -2.86 9.99
CA SER A 154 -11.72 -3.56 9.58
C SER A 154 -12.16 -4.55 10.67
N GLU A 155 -13.38 -5.07 10.57
CA GLU A 155 -13.89 -6.08 11.52
C GLU A 155 -13.03 -7.35 11.54
N THR A 156 -12.46 -7.71 10.40
CA THR A 156 -11.69 -8.93 10.19
C THR A 156 -10.17 -8.71 10.17
N CYS A 157 -9.70 -7.45 10.07
CA CYS A 157 -8.28 -7.10 10.15
C CYS A 157 -8.08 -5.80 10.96
N ARG A 158 -7.44 -5.95 12.11
CA ARG A 158 -7.26 -4.85 13.05
C ARG A 158 -6.41 -3.69 12.51
N ASN A 159 -5.42 -3.97 11.70
CA ASN A 159 -4.42 -3.00 11.28
C ASN A 159 -4.50 -2.82 9.76
N GLN A 160 -5.31 -1.85 9.31
CA GLN A 160 -5.53 -1.54 7.90
C GLN A 160 -4.69 -0.34 7.42
N ALA A 161 -4.36 0.57 8.31
CA ALA A 161 -3.46 1.67 7.99
C ALA A 161 -2.71 2.18 9.21
N PHE A 162 -1.48 2.63 8.98
CA PHE A 162 -0.68 3.28 9.99
C PHE A 162 0.20 4.38 9.41
N ARG A 163 0.63 5.30 10.28
CA ARG A 163 1.71 6.25 10.02
C ARG A 163 2.81 6.10 11.07
N LEU A 164 4.05 6.08 10.61
CA LEU A 164 5.21 6.22 11.49
C LEU A 164 5.92 7.54 11.19
N ALA A 165 6.39 8.20 12.24
CA ALA A 165 6.94 9.56 12.16
C ALA A 165 5.98 10.52 11.43
N ALA A 166 6.48 11.42 10.60
CA ALA A 166 5.67 12.45 9.94
C ALA A 166 5.11 12.02 8.58
N ASN A 167 5.75 11.06 7.88
CA ASN A 167 5.57 10.89 6.44
C ASN A 167 5.74 9.44 5.92
N ALA A 168 5.82 8.45 6.80
CA ALA A 168 5.88 7.04 6.41
C ALA A 168 4.51 6.38 6.65
N TYR A 169 3.81 6.01 5.57
CA TYR A 169 2.45 5.49 5.59
C TYR A 169 2.38 4.08 5.04
N GLY A 170 1.76 3.17 5.78
CA GLY A 170 1.41 1.84 5.33
C GLY A 170 -0.10 1.67 5.23
N LEU A 171 -0.59 1.26 4.06
CA LEU A 171 -2.00 0.98 3.76
C LEU A 171 -2.14 -0.49 3.36
N GLN A 172 -2.93 -1.27 4.11
CA GLN A 172 -3.16 -2.68 3.78
C GLN A 172 -4.12 -2.84 2.62
N PHE A 173 -5.15 -2.01 2.56
CA PHE A 173 -6.13 -1.94 1.48
C PHE A 173 -5.55 -1.38 0.19
N HIS A 174 -6.28 -1.60 -0.91
CA HIS A 174 -5.93 -1.15 -2.24
C HIS A 174 -6.77 0.05 -2.68
N LEU A 175 -6.16 1.22 -2.66
CA LEU A 175 -6.77 2.47 -3.11
C LEU A 175 -6.31 2.84 -4.54
N GLU A 176 -5.23 2.23 -5.01
CA GLU A 176 -4.64 2.47 -6.32
C GLU A 176 -5.36 1.76 -7.46
N VAL A 177 -6.26 0.82 -7.17
CA VAL A 177 -6.85 -0.06 -8.17
C VAL A 177 -7.79 0.66 -9.13
N THR A 178 -7.74 0.22 -10.39
CA THR A 178 -8.71 0.56 -11.43
C THR A 178 -9.50 -0.70 -11.80
N PRO A 179 -10.67 -0.57 -12.48
CA PRO A 179 -11.39 -1.75 -12.96
C PRO A 179 -10.55 -2.72 -13.77
N ALA A 180 -9.63 -2.19 -14.60
CA ALA A 180 -8.72 -3.01 -15.39
C ALA A 180 -7.70 -3.77 -14.52
N ILE A 181 -7.17 -3.13 -13.47
CA ILE A 181 -6.27 -3.78 -12.50
C ILE A 181 -7.00 -4.91 -11.78
N ILE A 182 -8.21 -4.66 -11.27
CA ILE A 182 -9.03 -5.66 -10.57
C ILE A 182 -9.32 -6.85 -11.48
N ALA A 183 -9.74 -6.59 -12.73
CA ALA A 183 -10.02 -7.65 -13.70
C ALA A 183 -8.78 -8.51 -14.00
N ASN A 184 -7.61 -7.90 -14.12
CA ASN A 184 -6.35 -8.62 -14.31
C ASN A 184 -6.00 -9.49 -13.09
N TRP A 185 -6.16 -8.97 -11.87
CA TRP A 185 -5.90 -9.74 -10.64
C TRP A 185 -6.86 -10.93 -10.53
N CYS A 186 -8.14 -10.72 -10.86
CA CYS A 186 -9.12 -11.81 -10.92
C CYS A 186 -8.77 -12.88 -11.95
N ALA A 187 -8.12 -12.52 -13.05
CA ALA A 187 -7.68 -13.50 -14.05
C ALA A 187 -6.42 -14.28 -13.61
N GLU A 188 -5.58 -13.67 -12.77
CA GLU A 188 -4.34 -14.28 -12.25
C GLU A 188 -4.56 -15.12 -11.00
N ASP A 189 -5.53 -14.75 -10.14
CA ASP A 189 -5.78 -15.37 -8.84
C ASP A 189 -6.98 -16.30 -8.88
N SER A 190 -6.74 -17.59 -8.63
CA SER A 190 -7.80 -18.61 -8.54
C SER A 190 -8.83 -18.32 -7.46
N ASP A 191 -8.49 -17.50 -6.47
CA ASP A 191 -9.37 -17.17 -5.36
C ASP A 191 -10.46 -16.16 -5.75
N CYS A 192 -10.26 -15.38 -6.80
CA CYS A 192 -11.24 -14.40 -7.28
C CYS A 192 -12.58 -15.01 -7.77
N GLY A 193 -12.60 -16.29 -8.05
CA GLY A 193 -13.84 -17.00 -8.50
C GLY A 193 -14.31 -18.05 -7.52
N GLN A 194 -13.73 -18.18 -6.34
CA GLN A 194 -14.09 -19.23 -5.40
C GLN A 194 -15.41 -18.93 -4.69
N ARG A 195 -16.18 -20.01 -4.41
CA ARG A 195 -17.49 -19.98 -3.72
C ARG A 195 -17.43 -19.44 -2.27
N GLU A 196 -16.23 -19.16 -1.77
CA GLU A 196 -15.98 -18.62 -0.43
C GLU A 196 -16.11 -17.10 -0.39
N LEU A 197 -16.19 -16.43 -1.55
CA LEU A 197 -16.59 -15.03 -1.61
C LEU A 197 -18.11 -14.96 -1.53
N ASP A 198 -18.65 -14.20 -0.60
CA ASP A 198 -20.10 -13.98 -0.45
C ASP A 198 -20.74 -13.39 -1.71
N ALA A 199 -19.96 -12.72 -2.57
CA ALA A 199 -20.34 -12.23 -3.88
C ALA A 199 -19.11 -12.10 -4.81
N PRO A 200 -19.31 -12.18 -6.16
CA PRO A 200 -18.25 -11.85 -7.11
C PRO A 200 -17.72 -10.43 -6.89
N ILE A 201 -16.41 -10.24 -7.07
CA ILE A 201 -15.81 -8.90 -7.01
C ILE A 201 -16.27 -8.12 -8.25
N ASP A 202 -17.05 -7.05 -8.03
CA ASP A 202 -17.43 -6.11 -9.07
C ASP A 202 -16.33 -5.05 -9.26
N PRO A 203 -15.60 -5.06 -10.39
CA PRO A 203 -14.53 -4.10 -10.63
C PRO A 203 -14.99 -2.65 -10.81
N GLU A 204 -16.27 -2.44 -11.15
CA GLU A 204 -16.85 -1.11 -11.37
C GLU A 204 -17.52 -0.54 -10.10
N ARG A 205 -17.52 -1.32 -9.01
CA ARG A 205 -18.14 -0.88 -7.75
C ARG A 205 -17.53 0.43 -7.27
N ASP A 206 -18.40 1.41 -7.04
CA ASP A 206 -18.07 2.72 -6.48
C ASP A 206 -16.87 3.45 -7.13
N ARG A 207 -16.61 3.15 -8.43
CA ARG A 207 -15.46 3.65 -9.19
C ARG A 207 -15.23 5.16 -9.04
N ALA A 208 -16.29 5.97 -9.13
CA ALA A 208 -16.14 7.42 -9.07
C ALA A 208 -15.76 7.90 -7.67
N HIS A 209 -16.32 7.27 -6.63
CA HIS A 209 -16.02 7.55 -5.23
C HIS A 209 -14.58 7.12 -4.91
N LEU A 210 -14.19 5.90 -5.30
CA LEU A 210 -12.82 5.40 -5.11
C LEU A 210 -11.77 6.31 -5.77
N ALA A 211 -12.03 6.76 -7.01
CA ALA A 211 -11.14 7.68 -7.70
C ALA A 211 -11.04 9.04 -6.98
N GLY A 212 -12.14 9.55 -6.42
CA GLY A 212 -12.13 10.78 -5.62
C GLY A 212 -11.33 10.63 -4.34
N LEU A 213 -11.51 9.52 -3.63
CA LEU A 213 -10.78 9.21 -2.40
C LEU A 213 -9.28 8.99 -2.67
N ALA A 214 -8.94 8.27 -3.74
CA ALA A 214 -7.57 8.05 -4.18
C ALA A 214 -6.87 9.39 -4.50
N LYS A 215 -7.53 10.25 -5.28
CA LYS A 215 -7.01 11.57 -5.60
C LYS A 215 -6.76 12.40 -4.34
N LEU A 216 -7.66 12.36 -3.36
CA LEU A 216 -7.52 13.08 -2.10
C LEU A 216 -6.31 12.58 -1.30
N ILE A 217 -6.25 11.27 -1.02
CA ILE A 217 -5.23 10.66 -0.16
C ILE A 217 -3.85 10.71 -0.84
N PHE A 218 -3.76 10.28 -2.10
CA PHE A 218 -2.49 10.28 -2.83
C PHE A 218 -1.99 11.69 -3.15
N GLY A 219 -2.89 12.64 -3.47
CA GLY A 219 -2.51 14.03 -3.64
C GLY A 219 -1.91 14.64 -2.36
N ARG A 220 -2.48 14.31 -1.20
CA ARG A 220 -1.93 14.73 0.10
C ARG A 220 -0.58 14.09 0.38
N TRP A 221 -0.39 12.80 0.02
CA TRP A 221 0.91 12.15 0.14
C TRP A 221 1.96 12.80 -0.78
N CYS A 222 1.61 13.09 -2.03
CA CYS A 222 2.49 13.80 -2.96
C CYS A 222 2.93 15.17 -2.40
N ALA A 223 2.07 15.86 -1.67
CA ALA A 223 2.40 17.13 -1.03
C ALA A 223 3.39 17.02 0.14
N LEU A 224 3.70 15.81 0.63
CA LEU A 224 4.75 15.56 1.64
C LEU A 224 6.14 15.49 1.03
N LEU A 225 6.24 15.27 -0.28
CA LEU A 225 7.52 15.26 -1.01
C LEU A 225 8.07 16.68 -1.08
N LYS A 226 9.36 16.84 -0.87
CA LYS A 226 10.02 18.15 -0.82
C LYS A 226 11.18 18.20 -1.80
#